data_765c6bbf1e084a42d41c6c8cf89013e3
#
_entry.id   765c6bbf1e084a42d41c6c8cf89013e3
#
_cell.length_a   1.000
_cell.length_b   1.000
_cell.length_c   1.000
_cell.angle_alpha   90.00
_cell.angle_beta   90.00
_cell.angle_gamma   90.00
#
_symmetry.space_group_name_H-M   'P 1'
#
loop_
_entity.id
_entity.type
_entity.pdbx_description
1 polymer ?
#
loop_
_entity_poly.entity_id
_entity_poly.type
_entity_poly.pdbx_seq_one_letter_code
_entity_poly.pdbx_strand_id
1 'polypeptide(L)'
;MYGQEDIEQLQKLDKLMFSGRYFESKELYKKISETTTIPSDLELYYKFRMAQFLNKTDSVAYYLEQFIPHHYETFGEETLVFYSNLFDAYIELGDTDKALDTYLQMKRIWNESLTKTTTGGKEYEEWRTATENFLSYAEYAVTLPPIKMKRNDTLSFVDIEEGDRLVFQAKYNGILQRTIFDTGVGPY
;
A
#
# COMPACT_ATOMS: atom_id res chain seq x y z
N MET A 1 -3.69 4.58 -30.83
CA MET A 1 -2.38 3.86 -30.91
C MET A 1 -1.35 4.80 -30.29
N TYR A 2 -0.62 4.38 -29.27
CA TYR A 2 0.40 5.22 -28.62
C TYR A 2 1.59 5.41 -29.54
N GLY A 3 2.13 6.64 -29.61
CA GLY A 3 3.41 6.90 -30.24
C GLY A 3 4.57 6.36 -29.40
N GLN A 4 5.76 6.24 -29.97
CA GLN A 4 6.94 5.79 -29.24
C GLN A 4 7.26 6.72 -28.06
N GLU A 5 7.08 8.02 -28.23
CA GLU A 5 7.29 9.01 -27.17
C GLU A 5 6.30 8.84 -26.01
N ASP A 6 5.04 8.50 -26.30
CA ASP A 6 4.03 8.23 -25.28
C ASP A 6 4.43 7.02 -24.41
N ILE A 7 4.89 5.94 -25.07
CA ILE A 7 5.32 4.72 -24.38
C ILE A 7 6.50 5.02 -23.46
N GLU A 8 7.49 5.77 -23.93
CA GLU A 8 8.65 6.14 -23.12
C GLU A 8 8.27 7.00 -21.90
N GLN A 9 7.31 7.92 -22.05
CA GLN A 9 6.82 8.73 -20.94
C GLN A 9 6.01 7.92 -19.93
N LEU A 10 5.17 6.98 -20.37
CA LEU A 10 4.42 6.07 -19.49
C LEU A 10 5.36 5.15 -18.71
N GLN A 11 6.38 4.58 -19.35
CA GLN A 11 7.41 3.78 -18.68
C GLN A 11 8.22 4.60 -17.67
N LYS A 12 8.50 5.87 -17.98
CA LYS A 12 9.17 6.78 -17.04
C LYS A 12 8.29 7.09 -15.84
N LEU A 13 6.99 7.29 -16.04
CA LEU A 13 6.04 7.50 -14.96
C LEU A 13 5.99 6.31 -14.01
N ASP A 14 5.86 5.10 -14.54
CA ASP A 14 5.88 3.86 -13.77
C ASP A 14 7.17 3.72 -12.94
N LYS A 15 8.32 3.95 -13.58
CA LYS A 15 9.63 3.92 -12.91
C LYS A 15 9.77 4.94 -11.78
N LEU A 16 9.24 6.15 -11.95
CA LEU A 16 9.24 7.18 -10.90
C LEU A 16 8.36 6.77 -9.72
N MET A 17 7.20 6.20 -9.96
CA MET A 17 6.31 5.69 -8.91
C MET A 17 6.95 4.52 -8.15
N PHE A 18 7.53 3.58 -8.89
CA PHE A 18 8.21 2.42 -8.28
C PHE A 18 9.39 2.84 -7.40
N SER A 19 10.13 3.88 -7.80
CA SER A 19 11.28 4.42 -7.03
C SER A 19 10.87 5.41 -5.93
N GLY A 20 9.58 5.62 -5.66
CA GLY A 20 9.10 6.53 -4.61
C GLY A 20 9.27 8.02 -4.92
N ARG A 21 9.61 8.40 -6.17
CA ARG A 21 9.78 9.79 -6.59
C ARG A 21 8.42 10.45 -6.91
N TYR A 22 7.56 10.53 -5.90
CA TYR A 22 6.14 10.88 -6.07
C TYR A 22 5.88 12.29 -6.57
N PHE A 23 6.67 13.28 -6.16
CA PHE A 23 6.51 14.67 -6.65
C PHE A 23 6.82 14.78 -8.14
N GLU A 24 7.89 14.12 -8.59
CA GLU A 24 8.26 14.09 -10.00
C GLU A 24 7.27 13.26 -10.82
N SER A 25 6.76 12.16 -10.26
CA SER A 25 5.72 11.38 -10.92
C SER A 25 4.43 12.18 -11.09
N LYS A 26 4.06 13.02 -10.12
CA LYS A 26 2.89 13.90 -10.18
C LYS A 26 3.01 14.92 -11.31
N GLU A 27 4.17 15.57 -11.45
CA GLU A 27 4.41 16.55 -12.50
C GLU A 27 4.40 15.86 -13.89
N LEU A 28 5.03 14.70 -14.01
CA LEU A 28 5.03 13.93 -15.25
C LEU A 28 3.63 13.43 -15.61
N TYR A 29 2.87 12.89 -14.62
CA TYR A 29 1.49 12.45 -14.83
C TYR A 29 0.61 13.58 -15.38
N LYS A 30 0.69 14.77 -14.76
CA LYS A 30 -0.06 15.95 -15.23
C LYS A 30 0.26 16.27 -16.68
N LYS A 31 1.56 16.28 -17.04
CA LYS A 31 2.00 16.56 -18.40
C LYS A 31 1.48 15.52 -19.41
N ILE A 32 1.57 14.23 -19.07
CA ILE A 32 1.10 13.15 -19.96
C ILE A 32 -0.41 13.22 -20.13
N SER A 33 -1.17 13.43 -19.04
CA SER A 33 -2.64 13.47 -19.09
C SER A 33 -3.23 14.61 -19.93
N GLU A 34 -2.45 15.65 -20.22
CA GLU A 34 -2.84 16.74 -21.11
C GLU A 34 -2.69 16.39 -22.60
N THR A 35 -1.85 15.42 -22.93
CA THR A 35 -1.47 15.09 -24.32
C THR A 35 -1.82 13.68 -24.75
N THR A 36 -1.93 12.75 -23.82
CA THR A 36 -2.07 11.32 -24.09
C THR A 36 -3.12 10.70 -23.16
N THR A 37 -3.90 9.77 -23.67
CA THR A 37 -4.81 8.96 -22.82
C THR A 37 -3.97 7.95 -22.02
N ILE A 38 -4.01 8.04 -20.71
CA ILE A 38 -3.33 7.10 -19.83
C ILE A 38 -4.16 5.80 -19.76
N PRO A 39 -3.56 4.61 -19.91
CA PRO A 39 -4.26 3.34 -19.69
C PRO A 39 -4.91 3.30 -18.30
N SER A 40 -6.12 2.76 -18.22
CA SER A 40 -6.93 2.80 -16.97
C SER A 40 -6.25 2.07 -15.81
N ASP A 41 -5.55 0.99 -16.07
CA ASP A 41 -4.78 0.22 -15.09
C ASP A 41 -3.59 1.02 -14.55
N LEU A 42 -2.83 1.69 -15.43
CA LEU A 42 -1.73 2.56 -15.01
C LEU A 42 -2.25 3.80 -14.27
N GLU A 43 -3.40 4.33 -14.68
CA GLU A 43 -4.05 5.46 -13.99
C GLU A 43 -4.48 5.06 -12.57
N LEU A 44 -5.12 3.90 -12.41
CA LEU A 44 -5.52 3.37 -11.10
C LEU A 44 -4.31 3.08 -10.22
N TYR A 45 -3.27 2.47 -10.79
CA TYR A 45 -2.00 2.24 -10.10
C TYR A 45 -1.36 3.54 -9.61
N TYR A 46 -1.27 4.57 -10.47
CA TYR A 46 -0.78 5.89 -10.10
C TYR A 46 -1.61 6.49 -8.96
N LYS A 47 -2.93 6.49 -9.07
CA LYS A 47 -3.83 7.07 -8.07
C LYS A 47 -3.70 6.37 -6.72
N PHE A 48 -3.64 5.04 -6.72
CA PHE A 48 -3.40 4.24 -5.51
C PHE A 48 -2.07 4.58 -4.86
N ARG A 49 -0.97 4.61 -5.63
CA ARG A 49 0.38 4.95 -5.11
C ARG A 49 0.43 6.36 -4.54
N MET A 50 -0.20 7.33 -5.21
CA MET A 50 -0.29 8.71 -4.71
C MET A 50 -1.15 8.80 -3.44
N ALA A 51 -2.24 8.07 -3.35
CA ALA A 51 -3.06 8.01 -2.15
C ALA A 51 -2.29 7.41 -0.97
N GLN A 52 -1.54 6.34 -1.21
CA GLN A 52 -0.66 5.71 -0.22
C GLN A 52 0.42 6.67 0.29
N PHE A 53 1.10 7.37 -0.61
CA PHE A 53 2.10 8.40 -0.25
C PHE A 53 1.52 9.54 0.58
N LEU A 54 0.26 9.92 0.32
CA LEU A 54 -0.42 11.00 1.03
C LEU A 54 -1.21 10.53 2.27
N ASN A 55 -1.04 9.27 2.69
CA ASN A 55 -1.76 8.63 3.81
C ASN A 55 -3.28 8.78 3.71
N LYS A 56 -3.83 8.64 2.49
CA LYS A 56 -5.28 8.69 2.22
C LYS A 56 -5.82 7.27 2.12
N THR A 57 -5.95 6.62 3.26
CA THR A 57 -6.30 5.20 3.37
C THR A 57 -7.62 4.83 2.69
N ASP A 58 -8.64 5.69 2.77
CA ASP A 58 -9.92 5.54 2.07
C ASP A 58 -9.75 5.52 0.54
N SER A 59 -8.90 6.40 0.02
CA SER A 59 -8.58 6.47 -1.41
C SER A 59 -7.71 5.28 -1.85
N VAL A 60 -6.81 4.80 -0.99
CA VAL A 60 -6.03 3.57 -1.24
C VAL A 60 -6.98 2.40 -1.45
N ALA A 61 -7.90 2.15 -0.51
CA ALA A 61 -8.89 1.09 -0.61
C ALA A 61 -9.74 1.23 -1.89
N TYR A 62 -10.27 2.42 -2.16
CA TYR A 62 -11.11 2.70 -3.33
C TYR A 62 -10.41 2.40 -4.67
N TYR A 63 -9.15 2.81 -4.83
CA TYR A 63 -8.43 2.55 -6.09
C TYR A 63 -7.99 1.09 -6.22
N LEU A 64 -7.61 0.44 -5.12
CA LEU A 64 -7.25 -0.97 -5.14
C LEU A 64 -8.44 -1.90 -5.41
N GLU A 65 -9.64 -1.60 -4.89
CA GLU A 65 -10.87 -2.33 -5.22
C GLU A 65 -11.15 -2.36 -6.73
N GLN A 66 -10.78 -1.30 -7.45
CA GLN A 66 -10.94 -1.22 -8.89
C GLN A 66 -9.77 -1.84 -9.66
N PHE A 67 -8.55 -1.67 -9.17
CA PHE A 67 -7.32 -2.11 -9.84
C PHE A 67 -7.14 -3.63 -9.78
N ILE A 68 -7.35 -4.23 -8.60
CA ILE A 68 -7.08 -5.65 -8.33
C ILE A 68 -7.80 -6.61 -9.30
N PRO A 69 -9.10 -6.48 -9.61
CA PRO A 69 -9.78 -7.40 -10.50
C PRO A 69 -9.13 -7.47 -11.89
N HIS A 70 -8.77 -6.33 -12.46
CA HIS A 70 -8.11 -6.27 -13.78
C HIS A 70 -6.69 -6.82 -13.73
N HIS A 71 -5.96 -6.51 -12.68
CA HIS A 71 -4.59 -6.98 -12.51
C HIS A 71 -4.54 -8.49 -12.30
N TYR A 72 -5.49 -9.06 -11.52
CA TYR A 72 -5.56 -10.50 -11.27
C TYR A 72 -5.78 -11.33 -12.55
N GLU A 73 -6.60 -10.85 -13.47
CA GLU A 73 -6.83 -11.52 -14.76
C GLU A 73 -5.54 -11.63 -15.59
N THR A 74 -4.62 -10.67 -15.43
CA THR A 74 -3.37 -10.60 -16.20
C THR A 74 -2.21 -11.29 -15.50
N PHE A 75 -2.05 -11.08 -14.18
CA PHE A 75 -0.85 -11.42 -13.40
C PHE A 75 -1.07 -12.52 -12.36
N GLY A 76 -2.33 -12.95 -12.14
CA GLY A 76 -2.61 -14.05 -11.22
C GLY A 76 -2.10 -13.80 -9.79
N GLU A 77 -1.24 -14.68 -9.30
CA GLU A 77 -0.73 -14.66 -7.93
C GLU A 77 0.13 -13.44 -7.57
N GLU A 78 0.76 -12.78 -8.56
CA GLU A 78 1.53 -11.55 -8.32
C GLU A 78 0.65 -10.42 -7.77
N THR A 79 -0.67 -10.54 -7.93
CA THR A 79 -1.67 -9.61 -7.38
C THR A 79 -1.73 -9.64 -5.86
N LEU A 80 -1.19 -10.67 -5.19
CA LEU A 80 -1.20 -10.78 -3.73
C LEU A 80 -0.61 -9.56 -3.02
N VAL A 81 0.40 -8.92 -3.62
CA VAL A 81 0.99 -7.69 -3.07
C VAL A 81 -0.03 -6.53 -2.99
N PHE A 82 -0.96 -6.46 -3.93
CA PHE A 82 -2.01 -5.42 -3.92
C PHE A 82 -3.13 -5.78 -2.94
N TYR A 83 -3.46 -7.04 -2.81
CA TYR A 83 -4.38 -7.51 -1.78
C TYR A 83 -3.84 -7.25 -0.37
N SER A 84 -2.52 -7.38 -0.12
CA SER A 84 -1.96 -7.03 1.19
C SER A 84 -2.11 -5.55 1.51
N ASN A 85 -1.88 -4.66 0.54
CA ASN A 85 -2.12 -3.23 0.72
C ASN A 85 -3.61 -2.90 0.94
N LEU A 86 -4.51 -3.61 0.28
CA LEU A 86 -5.96 -3.45 0.47
C LEU A 86 -6.40 -3.93 1.85
N PHE A 87 -5.87 -5.05 2.30
CA PHE A 87 -6.09 -5.58 3.64
C PHE A 87 -5.67 -4.57 4.72
N ASP A 88 -4.44 -4.05 4.62
CA ASP A 88 -3.94 -3.05 5.56
C ASP A 88 -4.80 -1.79 5.57
N ALA A 89 -5.24 -1.33 4.39
CA ALA A 89 -6.15 -0.19 4.30
C ALA A 89 -7.48 -0.44 5.04
N TYR A 90 -8.07 -1.62 4.93
CA TYR A 90 -9.30 -1.95 5.67
C TYR A 90 -9.08 -2.08 7.18
N ILE A 91 -7.95 -2.64 7.61
CA ILE A 91 -7.58 -2.67 9.04
C ILE A 91 -7.45 -1.25 9.59
N GLU A 92 -6.78 -0.34 8.87
CA GLU A 92 -6.65 1.07 9.27
C GLU A 92 -7.99 1.81 9.30
N LEU A 93 -8.90 1.52 8.37
CA LEU A 93 -10.25 2.08 8.34
C LEU A 93 -11.18 1.48 9.40
N GLY A 94 -10.78 0.38 10.05
CA GLY A 94 -11.60 -0.36 11.01
C GLY A 94 -12.72 -1.16 10.34
N ASP A 95 -12.64 -1.40 9.03
CA ASP A 95 -13.59 -2.23 8.26
C ASP A 95 -13.17 -3.71 8.32
N THR A 96 -13.44 -4.32 9.47
CA THR A 96 -13.01 -5.69 9.78
C THR A 96 -13.65 -6.72 8.84
N ASP A 97 -14.88 -6.47 8.38
CA ASP A 97 -15.57 -7.39 7.48
C ASP A 97 -14.89 -7.44 6.11
N LYS A 98 -14.57 -6.28 5.53
CA LYS A 98 -13.83 -6.21 4.27
C LYS A 98 -12.38 -6.71 4.41
N ALA A 99 -11.74 -6.46 5.56
CA ALA A 99 -10.41 -7.03 5.84
C ALA A 99 -10.45 -8.56 5.85
N LEU A 100 -11.46 -9.15 6.51
CA LEU A 100 -11.66 -10.61 6.53
C LEU A 100 -11.89 -11.18 5.13
N ASP A 101 -12.77 -10.55 4.34
CA ASP A 101 -13.03 -10.96 2.96
C ASP A 101 -11.76 -10.91 2.10
N THR A 102 -10.98 -9.84 2.25
CA THR A 102 -9.70 -9.67 1.56
C THR A 102 -8.70 -10.76 1.96
N TYR A 103 -8.56 -11.05 3.24
CA TYR A 103 -7.73 -12.15 3.74
C TYR A 103 -8.14 -13.50 3.15
N LEU A 104 -9.45 -13.81 3.13
CA LEU A 104 -9.94 -15.07 2.56
C LEU A 104 -9.63 -15.21 1.07
N GLN A 105 -9.72 -14.11 0.30
CA GLN A 105 -9.32 -14.08 -1.11
C GLN A 105 -7.81 -14.33 -1.26
N MET A 106 -6.97 -13.67 -0.46
CA MET A 106 -5.52 -13.89 -0.48
C MET A 106 -5.18 -15.35 -0.18
N LYS A 107 -5.78 -15.93 0.86
CA LYS A 107 -5.57 -17.33 1.26
C LYS A 107 -5.98 -18.30 0.14
N ARG A 108 -7.08 -18.02 -0.56
CA ARG A 108 -7.51 -18.81 -1.71
C ARG A 108 -6.49 -18.76 -2.85
N ILE A 109 -6.09 -17.55 -3.28
CA ILE A 109 -5.11 -17.37 -4.36
C ILE A 109 -3.79 -18.05 -4.00
N TRP A 110 -3.33 -17.88 -2.76
CA TRP A 110 -2.11 -18.51 -2.26
C TRP A 110 -2.17 -20.03 -2.35
N ASN A 111 -3.25 -20.65 -1.89
CA ASN A 111 -3.42 -22.10 -1.95
C ASN A 111 -3.47 -22.62 -3.40
N GLU A 112 -4.10 -21.88 -4.31
CA GLU A 112 -4.11 -22.21 -5.72
C GLU A 112 -2.72 -22.12 -6.35
N SER A 113 -1.90 -21.14 -5.96
CA SER A 113 -0.53 -20.96 -6.46
C SER A 113 0.38 -22.10 -6.02
N LEU A 114 0.29 -22.53 -4.76
CA LEU A 114 1.07 -23.66 -4.23
C LEU A 114 0.84 -24.98 -4.98
N THR A 115 -0.33 -25.14 -5.60
CA THR A 115 -0.61 -26.36 -6.40
C THR A 115 0.02 -26.32 -7.79
N LYS A 116 0.38 -25.15 -8.28
CA LYS A 116 0.90 -24.95 -9.64
C LYS A 116 2.42 -24.90 -9.71
N THR A 117 3.08 -24.46 -8.64
CA THR A 117 4.53 -24.21 -8.62
C THR A 117 5.24 -25.27 -7.78
N THR A 118 6.04 -26.12 -8.43
CA THR A 118 6.75 -27.22 -7.75
C THR A 118 8.23 -26.91 -7.47
N THR A 119 8.82 -25.91 -8.11
CA THR A 119 10.24 -25.54 -7.93
C THR A 119 10.43 -24.04 -8.16
N GLY A 120 11.02 -23.36 -7.19
CA GLY A 120 11.40 -21.96 -7.28
C GLY A 120 12.87 -21.73 -6.92
N GLY A 121 13.48 -20.69 -7.44
CA GLY A 121 14.78 -20.19 -7.00
C GLY A 121 14.71 -19.48 -5.65
N LYS A 122 15.84 -18.94 -5.18
CA LYS A 122 15.95 -18.24 -3.89
C LYS A 122 14.94 -17.09 -3.77
N GLU A 123 14.74 -16.31 -4.82
CA GLU A 123 13.78 -15.19 -4.83
C GLU A 123 12.32 -15.66 -4.62
N TYR A 124 11.97 -16.81 -5.19
CA TYR A 124 10.65 -17.41 -4.97
C TYR A 124 10.45 -17.85 -3.51
N GLU A 125 11.46 -18.46 -2.89
CA GLU A 125 11.39 -18.87 -1.48
C GLU A 125 11.32 -17.65 -0.53
N GLU A 126 12.00 -16.57 -0.85
CA GLU A 126 11.90 -15.30 -0.10
C GLU A 126 10.49 -14.69 -0.22
N TRP A 127 9.95 -14.62 -1.43
CA TRP A 127 8.58 -14.15 -1.67
C TRP A 127 7.53 -15.06 -0.99
N ARG A 128 7.71 -16.37 -1.08
CA ARG A 128 6.85 -17.35 -0.41
C ARG A 128 6.83 -17.15 1.09
N THR A 129 8.01 -17.04 1.70
CA THR A 129 8.14 -16.82 3.15
C THR A 129 7.48 -15.50 3.57
N ALA A 130 7.68 -14.42 2.81
CA ALA A 130 7.05 -13.13 3.07
C ALA A 130 5.51 -13.21 3.01
N THR A 131 4.98 -13.93 2.01
CA THR A 131 3.53 -14.12 1.84
C THR A 131 2.94 -14.96 2.97
N GLU A 132 3.58 -16.06 3.38
CA GLU A 132 3.15 -16.90 4.51
C GLU A 132 3.14 -16.12 5.83
N ASN A 133 4.17 -15.31 6.07
CA ASN A 133 4.24 -14.44 7.24
C ASN A 133 3.12 -13.39 7.25
N PHE A 134 2.84 -12.78 6.09
CA PHE A 134 1.74 -11.82 5.97
C PHE A 134 0.38 -12.48 6.20
N LEU A 135 0.12 -13.66 5.61
CA LEU A 135 -1.12 -14.39 5.83
C LEU A 135 -1.33 -14.76 7.30
N SER A 136 -0.24 -15.15 8.02
CA SER A 136 -0.30 -15.42 9.44
C SER A 136 -0.62 -14.17 10.26
N TYR A 137 -0.03 -13.02 9.90
CA TYR A 137 -0.37 -11.73 10.48
C TYR A 137 -1.84 -11.36 10.22
N ALA A 138 -2.29 -11.48 8.97
CA ALA A 138 -3.65 -11.12 8.57
C ALA A 138 -4.71 -11.99 9.28
N GLU A 139 -4.45 -13.29 9.44
CA GLU A 139 -5.31 -14.21 10.19
C GLU A 139 -5.48 -13.77 11.64
N TYR A 140 -4.41 -13.30 12.27
CA TYR A 140 -4.47 -12.76 13.62
C TYR A 140 -5.16 -11.39 13.66
N ALA A 141 -4.81 -10.49 12.74
CA ALA A 141 -5.31 -9.10 12.73
C ALA A 141 -6.83 -9.02 12.62
N VAL A 142 -7.48 -9.87 11.81
CA VAL A 142 -8.96 -9.89 11.70
C VAL A 142 -9.68 -10.36 12.96
N THR A 143 -8.97 -10.97 13.92
CA THR A 143 -9.54 -11.36 15.23
C THR A 143 -9.49 -10.25 16.26
N LEU A 144 -8.73 -9.18 16.00
CA LEU A 144 -8.59 -8.06 16.90
C LEU A 144 -9.79 -7.11 16.79
N PRO A 145 -10.19 -6.48 17.90
CA PRO A 145 -11.20 -5.43 17.83
C PRO A 145 -10.67 -4.26 17.00
N PRO A 146 -11.53 -3.60 16.19
CA PRO A 146 -11.10 -2.48 15.36
C PRO A 146 -10.49 -1.37 16.23
N ILE A 147 -9.34 -0.85 15.79
CA ILE A 147 -8.69 0.28 16.45
C ILE A 147 -9.51 1.53 16.15
N LYS A 148 -10.21 2.02 17.16
CA LYS A 148 -10.97 3.29 17.05
C LYS A 148 -10.09 4.44 17.50
N MET A 149 -9.54 5.19 16.56
CA MET A 149 -8.90 6.46 16.87
C MET A 149 -9.96 7.55 16.98
N LYS A 150 -10.12 8.12 18.18
CA LYS A 150 -10.94 9.30 18.40
C LYS A 150 -10.08 10.53 18.15
N ARG A 151 -10.25 11.14 16.98
CA ARG A 151 -9.58 12.39 16.66
C ARG A 151 -10.31 13.53 17.36
N ASN A 152 -9.60 14.28 18.20
CA ASN A 152 -10.11 15.57 18.67
C ASN A 152 -9.76 16.61 17.60
N ASP A 153 -10.74 17.43 17.22
CA ASP A 153 -10.57 18.52 16.23
C ASP A 153 -9.66 19.67 16.72
N THR A 154 -9.09 19.53 17.91
CA THR A 154 -8.21 20.52 18.50
C THR A 154 -6.77 20.24 18.07
N LEU A 155 -6.11 21.25 17.51
CA LEU A 155 -4.67 21.24 17.30
C LEU A 155 -3.96 21.03 18.64
N SER A 156 -3.18 19.97 18.74
CA SER A 156 -2.35 19.71 19.91
C SER A 156 -0.90 20.04 19.53
N PHE A 157 -0.25 20.86 20.32
CA PHE A 157 1.18 21.13 20.20
C PHE A 157 1.91 20.19 21.17
N VAL A 158 2.98 19.58 20.70
CA VAL A 158 3.87 18.75 21.52
C VAL A 158 5.28 19.34 21.45
N ASP A 159 5.97 19.36 22.57
CA ASP A 159 7.37 19.70 22.60
C ASP A 159 8.16 18.57 21.96
N ILE A 160 9.02 18.93 21.02
CA ILE A 160 9.86 17.99 20.29
C ILE A 160 11.27 18.11 20.87
N GLU A 161 11.86 16.96 21.23
CA GLU A 161 13.26 16.91 21.64
C GLU A 161 14.16 17.17 20.42
N GLU A 162 15.20 18.00 20.59
CA GLU A 162 16.19 18.23 19.53
C GLU A 162 16.98 16.95 19.25
N GLY A 163 17.12 16.58 17.97
CA GLY A 163 17.87 15.41 17.52
C GLY A 163 17.56 15.02 16.09
N ASP A 164 18.14 13.92 15.64
CA ASP A 164 17.95 13.37 14.27
C ASP A 164 16.56 12.77 14.04
N ARG A 165 15.75 12.67 15.07
CA ARG A 165 14.40 12.11 15.03
C ARG A 165 13.44 13.01 15.79
N LEU A 166 12.20 13.09 15.29
CA LEU A 166 11.13 13.76 16.02
C LEU A 166 10.71 12.88 17.21
N VAL A 167 11.11 13.30 18.41
CA VAL A 167 10.81 12.59 19.64
C VAL A 167 9.93 13.46 20.52
N PHE A 168 8.87 12.91 21.07
CA PHE A 168 7.94 13.60 21.94
C PHE A 168 7.41 12.68 23.05
N GLN A 169 6.83 13.27 24.07
CA GLN A 169 6.15 12.53 25.13
C GLN A 169 4.67 12.32 24.77
N ALA A 170 4.22 11.07 24.72
CA ALA A 170 2.82 10.74 24.52
C ALA A 170 2.29 9.88 25.67
N LYS A 171 1.01 10.01 25.96
CA LYS A 171 0.36 9.25 27.05
C LYS A 171 -0.48 8.12 26.46
N TYR A 172 -0.04 6.88 26.67
CA TYR A 172 -0.75 5.67 26.24
C TYR A 172 -1.36 4.98 27.46
N ASN A 173 -2.67 4.83 27.46
CA ASN A 173 -3.41 4.23 28.60
C ASN A 173 -3.05 4.85 29.96
N GLY A 174 -2.82 6.16 29.99
CA GLY A 174 -2.43 6.88 31.20
C GLY A 174 -0.95 6.88 31.54
N ILE A 175 -0.13 6.08 30.85
CA ILE A 175 1.32 5.98 31.06
C ILE A 175 2.02 6.90 30.07
N LEU A 176 2.89 7.78 30.58
CA LEU A 176 3.70 8.67 29.77
C LEU A 176 4.85 7.87 29.14
N GLN A 177 4.99 7.92 27.82
CA GLN A 177 6.03 7.22 27.08
C GLN A 177 6.73 8.17 26.11
N ARG A 178 8.04 7.98 25.99
CA ARG A 178 8.84 8.65 24.97
C ARG A 178 8.55 7.99 23.63
N THR A 179 8.02 8.77 22.70
CA THR A 179 7.51 8.30 21.42
C THR A 179 8.35 8.89 20.31
N ILE A 180 8.73 8.08 19.33
CA ILE A 180 9.40 8.52 18.11
C ILE A 180 8.34 8.68 17.04
N PHE A 181 8.29 9.86 16.42
CA PHE A 181 7.50 10.04 15.20
C PHE A 181 8.36 9.60 14.02
N ASP A 182 8.06 8.42 13.51
CA ASP A 182 8.72 7.91 12.32
C ASP A 182 7.94 8.38 11.09
N THR A 183 8.58 9.19 10.26
CA THR A 183 7.99 9.69 9.01
C THR A 183 8.02 8.64 7.89
N GLY A 184 8.55 7.44 8.16
CA GLY A 184 8.71 6.39 7.17
C GLY A 184 9.81 6.67 6.13
N VAL A 185 10.55 7.77 6.28
CA VAL A 185 11.72 8.07 5.43
C VAL A 185 12.94 7.43 6.05
N GLY A 186 13.21 6.19 5.67
CA GLY A 186 14.47 5.52 6.02
C GLY A 186 15.66 6.20 5.31
N PRO A 187 16.90 5.97 5.80
CA PRO A 187 18.08 6.42 5.07
C PRO A 187 18.12 5.72 3.71
N TYR A 188 18.26 6.50 2.67
CA TYR A 188 18.47 6.05 1.29
C TYR A 188 19.89 5.50 1.13
#